data_9463ffcfd114ea38bc5a029de49d287d
#
_entry.id   9463ffcfd114ea38bc5a029de49d287d
#
_cell.length_a   1.000
_cell.length_b   1.000
_cell.length_c   1.000
_cell.angle_alpha   90.00
_cell.angle_beta   90.00
_cell.angle_gamma   90.00
#
_symmetry.space_group_name_H-M   'P 1'
#
loop_
_entity.id
_entity.type
_entity.pdbx_description
1 polymer ?
#
loop_
_entity_poly.entity_id
_entity_poly.type
_entity_poly.pdbx_seq_one_letter_code
_entity_poly.pdbx_strand_id
1 'polypeptide(L)'
;AGYKTGLTISPYVVDFRERFQIDGEMIPPRTLANLTEKVLDAIDAIEAEGGEKPVEFEAVTALAFLWFAREKCDLVVLETGLGGRCDATNVVPHKLVAAITKIGYDHMEVLGDTLDKIAAEKAGIIKEGTVVVNYPDQPAEAMGPILTAAAEAHTSIITPDKDDLTLLRGKRLENRIDYGGYRAALGLPGTHQANHAAMAVEIALALWREFGYDISDDAILQGLADARMPARIEVLRRHPLLLLDGRH
;
A
#
# COMPACT_ATOMS: atom_id res chain seq x y z
N ALA A 1 -17.60 1.21 -0.95
CA ALA A 1 -18.01 0.00 -1.65
C ALA A 1 -18.68 -1.03 -0.71
N GLY A 2 -18.58 -0.85 0.62
CA GLY A 2 -19.25 -1.72 1.60
C GLY A 2 -18.46 -2.99 1.99
N TYR A 3 -17.26 -3.18 1.47
CA TYR A 3 -16.39 -4.28 1.88
C TYR A 3 -15.64 -3.94 3.16
N LYS A 4 -15.64 -4.84 4.14
CA LYS A 4 -14.84 -4.71 5.35
C LYS A 4 -13.35 -4.82 5.00
N THR A 5 -12.62 -3.72 5.12
CA THR A 5 -11.27 -3.61 4.58
C THR A 5 -10.23 -3.43 5.68
N GLY A 6 -9.30 -4.37 5.79
CA GLY A 6 -8.12 -4.26 6.62
C GLY A 6 -7.03 -3.42 5.94
N LEU A 7 -6.27 -2.67 6.73
CA LEU A 7 -5.11 -1.89 6.28
C LEU A 7 -3.97 -2.06 7.28
N THR A 8 -2.78 -2.40 6.79
CA THR A 8 -1.54 -2.28 7.56
C THR A 8 -0.57 -1.34 6.86
N ILE A 9 0.03 -0.44 7.64
CA ILE A 9 0.99 0.57 7.19
C ILE A 9 2.24 0.55 8.06
N SER A 10 3.35 1.06 7.53
CA SER A 10 4.61 1.23 8.28
C SER A 10 5.47 2.36 7.70
N PRO A 11 6.17 3.14 8.56
CA PRO A 11 5.99 3.22 10.00
C PRO A 11 4.68 3.89 10.41
N TYR A 12 4.33 3.85 11.69
CA TYR A 12 3.29 4.72 12.27
C TYR A 12 3.85 6.13 12.54
N VAL A 13 2.98 7.11 12.68
CA VAL A 13 3.38 8.52 12.90
C VAL A 13 3.17 8.96 14.35
N VAL A 14 2.02 8.67 14.94
CA VAL A 14 1.63 9.11 16.26
C VAL A 14 1.33 7.94 17.20
N ASP A 15 0.55 6.96 16.74
CA ASP A 15 0.09 5.84 17.53
C ASP A 15 0.47 4.52 16.86
N PHE A 16 1.12 3.63 17.62
CA PHE A 16 1.51 2.30 17.13
C PHE A 16 0.36 1.54 16.45
N ARG A 17 -0.88 1.76 16.90
CA ARG A 17 -2.08 1.12 16.36
C ARG A 17 -2.46 1.56 14.95
N GLU A 18 -1.85 2.65 14.42
CA GLU A 18 -2.00 3.03 13.01
C GLU A 18 -1.59 1.92 12.04
N ARG A 19 -0.70 1.01 12.50
CA ARG A 19 -0.30 -0.18 11.75
C ARG A 19 -1.43 -1.19 11.53
N PHE A 20 -2.54 -1.07 12.24
CA PHE A 20 -3.65 -2.02 12.25
C PHE A 20 -4.97 -1.27 12.17
N GLN A 21 -5.56 -1.21 11.00
CA GLN A 21 -6.82 -0.51 10.78
C GLN A 21 -7.83 -1.43 10.07
N ILE A 22 -9.10 -1.29 10.41
CA ILE A 22 -10.23 -1.86 9.69
C ILE A 22 -11.23 -0.74 9.46
N ASP A 23 -11.59 -0.50 8.20
CA ASP A 23 -12.51 0.56 7.77
C ASP A 23 -12.12 1.95 8.31
N GLY A 24 -10.80 2.21 8.41
CA GLY A 24 -10.23 3.46 8.93
C GLY A 24 -10.15 3.56 10.45
N GLU A 25 -10.65 2.56 11.18
CA GLU A 25 -10.58 2.53 12.65
C GLU A 25 -9.39 1.69 13.14
N MET A 26 -8.60 2.26 14.03
CA MET A 26 -7.46 1.57 14.63
C MET A 26 -7.91 0.42 15.55
N ILE A 27 -7.12 -0.63 15.63
CA ILE A 27 -7.34 -1.76 16.52
C ILE A 27 -7.60 -1.28 17.98
N PRO A 28 -8.66 -1.78 18.65
CA PRO A 28 -8.89 -1.44 20.05
C PRO A 28 -7.73 -1.90 20.95
N PRO A 29 -7.29 -1.11 21.95
CA PRO A 29 -6.14 -1.45 22.79
C PRO A 29 -6.23 -2.83 23.46
N ARG A 30 -7.42 -3.20 23.92
CA ARG A 30 -7.65 -4.52 24.54
C ARG A 30 -7.51 -5.67 23.54
N THR A 31 -7.98 -5.45 22.31
CA THR A 31 -7.84 -6.43 21.23
C THR A 31 -6.36 -6.60 20.85
N LEU A 32 -5.64 -5.49 20.73
CA LEU A 32 -4.20 -5.50 20.47
C LEU A 32 -3.46 -6.29 21.55
N ALA A 33 -3.69 -6.02 22.83
CA ALA A 33 -3.06 -6.74 23.92
C ALA A 33 -3.31 -8.25 23.86
N ASN A 34 -4.57 -8.65 23.70
CA ASN A 34 -4.94 -10.07 23.63
C ASN A 34 -4.34 -10.82 22.43
N LEU A 35 -4.17 -10.12 21.28
CA LEU A 35 -3.55 -10.72 20.11
C LEU A 35 -2.03 -10.75 20.23
N THR A 36 -1.44 -9.75 20.88
CA THR A 36 -0.01 -9.73 21.19
C THR A 36 0.38 -10.93 22.06
N GLU A 37 -0.38 -11.24 23.10
CA GLU A 37 -0.15 -12.44 23.93
C GLU A 37 -0.12 -13.71 23.07
N LYS A 38 -1.06 -13.89 22.16
CA LYS A 38 -1.08 -15.06 21.27
C LYS A 38 0.11 -15.15 20.32
N VAL A 39 0.57 -14.00 19.81
CA VAL A 39 1.75 -13.97 18.95
C VAL A 39 3.01 -14.28 19.77
N LEU A 40 3.11 -13.77 20.99
CA LEU A 40 4.22 -14.08 21.91
C LEU A 40 4.25 -15.57 22.27
N ASP A 41 3.10 -16.18 22.60
CA ASP A 41 2.99 -17.62 22.86
C ASP A 41 3.49 -18.44 21.67
N ALA A 42 3.17 -18.01 20.43
CA ALA A 42 3.65 -18.68 19.22
C ALA A 42 5.16 -18.50 19.02
N ILE A 43 5.71 -17.33 19.33
CA ILE A 43 7.16 -17.06 19.29
C ILE A 43 7.89 -17.95 20.29
N ASP A 44 7.39 -18.03 21.52
CA ASP A 44 7.99 -18.87 22.57
C ASP A 44 7.97 -20.36 22.15
N ALA A 45 6.91 -20.82 21.48
CA ALA A 45 6.83 -22.18 20.95
C ALA A 45 7.90 -22.43 19.84
N ILE A 46 8.08 -21.47 18.91
CA ILE A 46 9.13 -21.56 17.88
C ILE A 46 10.52 -21.67 18.50
N GLU A 47 10.83 -20.82 19.49
CA GLU A 47 12.10 -20.85 20.19
C GLU A 47 12.31 -22.17 20.98
N ALA A 48 11.26 -22.69 21.61
CA ALA A 48 11.30 -23.98 22.32
C ALA A 48 11.56 -25.19 21.39
N GLU A 49 11.13 -25.10 20.13
CA GLU A 49 11.40 -26.09 19.09
C GLU A 49 12.79 -25.90 18.42
N GLY A 50 13.57 -24.91 18.84
CA GLY A 50 14.89 -24.61 18.30
C GLY A 50 14.87 -23.75 17.03
N GLY A 51 13.73 -23.13 16.71
CA GLY A 51 13.61 -22.16 15.62
C GLY A 51 14.24 -20.81 15.98
N GLU A 52 14.52 -20.01 14.96
CA GLU A 52 15.00 -18.63 15.16
C GLU A 52 13.86 -17.73 15.64
N LYS A 53 14.19 -16.83 16.56
CA LYS A 53 13.24 -15.85 17.06
C LYS A 53 12.82 -14.88 15.94
N PRO A 54 11.51 -14.75 15.65
CA PRO A 54 11.02 -13.78 14.69
C PRO A 54 11.41 -12.34 15.06
N VAL A 55 11.72 -11.54 14.05
CA VAL A 55 11.97 -10.11 14.26
C VAL A 55 10.66 -9.35 14.52
N GLU A 56 10.76 -8.15 15.09
CA GLU A 56 9.59 -7.34 15.46
C GLU A 56 8.60 -7.16 14.29
N PHE A 57 9.09 -6.89 13.09
CA PHE A 57 8.22 -6.67 11.94
C PHE A 57 7.44 -7.92 11.51
N GLU A 58 8.03 -9.11 11.65
CA GLU A 58 7.34 -10.39 11.42
C GLU A 58 6.24 -10.61 12.45
N ALA A 59 6.51 -10.36 13.73
CA ALA A 59 5.53 -10.46 14.81
C ALA A 59 4.36 -9.48 14.60
N VAL A 60 4.65 -8.24 14.22
CA VAL A 60 3.65 -7.20 13.93
C VAL A 60 2.81 -7.60 12.71
N THR A 61 3.42 -8.13 11.66
CA THR A 61 2.72 -8.61 10.46
C THR A 61 1.81 -9.79 10.79
N ALA A 62 2.28 -10.76 11.57
CA ALA A 62 1.48 -11.89 12.05
C ALA A 62 0.27 -11.43 12.87
N LEU A 63 0.45 -10.42 13.73
CA LEU A 63 -0.63 -9.82 14.51
C LEU A 63 -1.70 -9.19 13.60
N ALA A 64 -1.28 -8.46 12.56
CA ALA A 64 -2.19 -7.87 11.57
C ALA A 64 -3.02 -8.95 10.89
N PHE A 65 -2.39 -10.00 10.38
CA PHE A 65 -3.08 -11.11 9.74
C PHE A 65 -4.06 -11.81 10.66
N LEU A 66 -3.65 -12.05 11.91
CA LEU A 66 -4.50 -12.69 12.91
C LEU A 66 -5.76 -11.85 13.21
N TRP A 67 -5.60 -10.51 13.30
CA TRP A 67 -6.73 -9.61 13.51
C TRP A 67 -7.66 -9.56 12.32
N PHE A 68 -7.15 -9.37 11.10
CA PHE A 68 -7.95 -9.31 9.88
C PHE A 68 -8.72 -10.61 9.63
N ALA A 69 -8.08 -11.76 9.87
CA ALA A 69 -8.74 -13.07 9.77
C ALA A 69 -9.84 -13.24 10.81
N ARG A 70 -9.58 -12.85 12.07
CA ARG A 70 -10.56 -12.89 13.15
C ARG A 70 -11.78 -12.03 12.87
N GLU A 71 -11.54 -10.84 12.35
CA GLU A 71 -12.58 -9.87 12.02
C GLU A 71 -13.25 -10.16 10.68
N LYS A 72 -12.77 -11.16 9.93
CA LYS A 72 -13.29 -11.58 8.62
C LYS A 72 -13.34 -10.43 7.62
N CYS A 73 -12.20 -9.75 7.45
CA CYS A 73 -12.07 -8.72 6.43
C CYS A 73 -12.29 -9.33 5.04
N ASP A 74 -13.05 -8.64 4.20
CA ASP A 74 -13.30 -9.03 2.80
C ASP A 74 -12.08 -8.75 1.93
N LEU A 75 -11.39 -7.66 2.22
CA LEU A 75 -10.17 -7.19 1.54
C LEU A 75 -9.13 -6.77 2.58
N VAL A 76 -7.86 -6.89 2.21
CA VAL A 76 -6.75 -6.37 3.01
C VAL A 76 -5.77 -5.63 2.12
N VAL A 77 -5.39 -4.43 2.53
CA VAL A 77 -4.33 -3.63 1.91
C VAL A 77 -3.07 -3.78 2.77
N LEU A 78 -2.01 -4.32 2.19
CA LEU A 78 -0.74 -4.58 2.85
C LEU A 78 0.33 -3.63 2.33
N GLU A 79 0.83 -2.74 3.15
CA GLU A 79 2.04 -2.00 2.84
C GLU A 79 3.26 -2.87 3.10
N THR A 80 4.13 -3.01 2.11
CA THR A 80 5.42 -3.70 2.25
C THR A 80 6.35 -2.88 3.14
N GLY A 81 7.00 -3.51 4.12
CA GLY A 81 7.92 -2.83 5.01
C GLY A 81 9.22 -2.45 4.34
N LEU A 82 9.88 -3.42 3.70
CA LEU A 82 11.16 -3.21 3.03
C LEU A 82 11.32 -4.16 1.83
N GLY A 83 11.69 -3.58 0.69
CA GLY A 83 11.92 -4.36 -0.53
C GLY A 83 10.63 -4.97 -1.06
N GLY A 84 10.43 -6.25 -0.89
CA GLY A 84 9.25 -6.99 -1.32
C GLY A 84 9.45 -8.49 -1.27
N ARG A 85 10.48 -9.03 -1.94
CA ARG A 85 10.75 -10.45 -2.07
C ARG A 85 10.79 -11.20 -0.74
N CYS A 86 11.54 -10.68 0.22
CA CYS A 86 11.76 -11.26 1.55
C CYS A 86 10.97 -10.52 2.65
N ASP A 87 10.05 -9.65 2.28
CA ASP A 87 9.25 -8.92 3.26
C ASP A 87 8.25 -9.85 3.97
N ALA A 88 8.03 -9.63 5.26
CA ALA A 88 7.10 -10.44 6.05
C ALA A 88 5.67 -10.42 5.48
N THR A 89 5.24 -9.33 4.84
CA THR A 89 3.93 -9.26 4.18
C THR A 89 3.84 -10.15 2.95
N ASN A 90 4.98 -10.59 2.39
CA ASN A 90 5.03 -11.39 1.16
C ASN A 90 4.75 -12.89 1.36
N VAL A 91 4.48 -13.33 2.59
CA VAL A 91 4.08 -14.72 2.89
C VAL A 91 2.71 -15.08 2.30
N VAL A 92 1.90 -14.10 1.97
CA VAL A 92 0.59 -14.31 1.33
C VAL A 92 0.79 -14.90 -0.07
N PRO A 93 0.34 -16.15 -0.33
CA PRO A 93 0.61 -16.82 -1.59
C PRO A 93 -0.22 -16.28 -2.75
N HIS A 94 -1.44 -15.85 -2.48
CA HIS A 94 -2.37 -15.35 -3.48
C HIS A 94 -2.73 -13.90 -3.19
N LYS A 95 -2.27 -13.01 -4.04
CA LYS A 95 -2.58 -11.58 -4.00
C LYS A 95 -3.47 -11.24 -5.19
N LEU A 96 -4.47 -10.39 -4.98
CA LEU A 96 -5.31 -9.92 -6.08
C LEU A 96 -4.53 -8.92 -6.94
N VAL A 97 -3.96 -7.92 -6.28
CA VAL A 97 -3.21 -6.85 -6.96
C VAL A 97 -1.88 -6.61 -6.27
N ALA A 98 -0.82 -6.46 -7.05
CA ALA A 98 0.48 -5.96 -6.62
C ALA A 98 0.70 -4.56 -7.19
N ALA A 99 0.71 -3.55 -6.31
CA ALA A 99 0.96 -2.17 -6.69
C ALA A 99 2.45 -1.84 -6.55
N ILE A 100 3.13 -1.53 -7.64
CA ILE A 100 4.53 -1.07 -7.65
C ILE A 100 4.53 0.44 -7.82
N THR A 101 4.74 1.15 -6.73
CA THR A 101 4.86 2.62 -6.75
C THR A 101 6.19 3.06 -7.36
N LYS A 102 6.45 4.36 -7.44
CA LYS A 102 7.68 4.86 -8.06
C LYS A 102 8.92 4.27 -7.41
N ILE A 103 9.76 3.64 -8.22
CA ILE A 103 11.08 3.15 -7.79
C ILE A 103 12.06 4.33 -7.73
N GLY A 104 12.81 4.40 -6.66
CA GLY A 104 13.86 5.37 -6.42
C GLY A 104 14.99 4.77 -5.59
N TYR A 105 16.09 5.50 -5.45
CA TYR A 105 17.19 5.10 -4.58
C TYR A 105 16.77 5.24 -3.11
N ASP A 106 16.64 4.12 -2.44
CA ASP A 106 16.32 4.02 -1.01
C ASP A 106 16.82 2.69 -0.48
N HIS A 107 17.20 2.63 0.79
CA HIS A 107 17.70 1.41 1.45
C HIS A 107 18.75 0.65 0.65
N MET A 108 19.68 1.37 0.01
CA MET A 108 20.66 0.81 -0.93
C MET A 108 21.58 -0.24 -0.29
N GLU A 109 21.82 -0.15 1.01
CA GLU A 109 22.62 -1.11 1.77
C GLU A 109 21.98 -2.52 1.81
N VAL A 110 20.65 -2.60 1.66
CA VAL A 110 19.89 -3.86 1.72
C VAL A 110 19.36 -4.26 0.35
N LEU A 111 18.81 -3.32 -0.41
CA LEU A 111 18.12 -3.61 -1.67
C LEU A 111 19.04 -3.57 -2.90
N GLY A 112 20.26 -3.04 -2.74
CA GLY A 112 21.22 -2.86 -3.81
C GLY A 112 21.38 -1.42 -4.24
N ASP A 113 22.44 -1.16 -4.98
CA ASP A 113 22.97 0.17 -5.33
C ASP A 113 22.50 0.69 -6.70
N THR A 114 21.60 -0.02 -7.35
CA THR A 114 21.07 0.33 -8.68
C THR A 114 19.53 0.18 -8.71
N LEU A 115 18.86 0.95 -9.59
CA LEU A 115 17.40 0.94 -9.68
C LEU A 115 16.85 -0.41 -10.14
N ASP A 116 17.56 -1.13 -10.97
CA ASP A 116 17.16 -2.48 -11.40
C ASP A 116 17.21 -3.50 -10.26
N LYS A 117 18.25 -3.46 -9.38
CA LYS A 117 18.30 -4.31 -8.19
C LYS A 117 17.17 -4.00 -7.22
N ILE A 118 16.93 -2.72 -6.93
CA ILE A 118 15.85 -2.28 -6.05
C ILE A 118 14.49 -2.71 -6.64
N ALA A 119 14.31 -2.55 -7.96
CA ALA A 119 13.10 -2.96 -8.65
C ALA A 119 12.90 -4.49 -8.59
N ALA A 120 13.96 -5.28 -8.74
CA ALA A 120 13.90 -6.74 -8.64
C ALA A 120 13.43 -7.20 -7.25
N GLU A 121 13.92 -6.57 -6.17
CA GLU A 121 13.48 -6.87 -4.82
C GLU A 121 12.00 -6.48 -4.60
N LYS A 122 11.58 -5.32 -5.11
CA LYS A 122 10.17 -4.88 -5.00
C LYS A 122 9.23 -5.71 -5.87
N ALA A 123 9.66 -6.09 -7.07
CA ALA A 123 8.89 -6.95 -7.96
C ALA A 123 8.70 -8.38 -7.40
N GLY A 124 9.45 -8.78 -6.38
CA GLY A 124 9.29 -10.06 -5.69
C GLY A 124 7.93 -10.28 -5.02
N ILE A 125 7.08 -9.24 -4.93
CA ILE A 125 5.69 -9.37 -4.48
C ILE A 125 4.74 -9.87 -5.58
N ILE A 126 5.16 -9.86 -6.83
CA ILE A 126 4.37 -10.33 -7.96
C ILE A 126 4.31 -11.87 -7.90
N LYS A 127 3.12 -12.44 -7.94
CA LYS A 127 2.87 -13.88 -7.89
C LYS A 127 1.90 -14.27 -9.01
N GLU A 128 1.84 -15.55 -9.30
CA GLU A 128 0.86 -16.09 -10.25
C GLU A 128 -0.58 -15.71 -9.84
N GLY A 129 -1.39 -15.29 -10.81
CA GLY A 129 -2.76 -14.83 -10.59
C GLY A 129 -2.90 -13.42 -10.02
N THR A 130 -1.79 -12.70 -9.83
CA THR A 130 -1.80 -11.32 -9.34
C THR A 130 -1.87 -10.35 -10.50
N VAL A 131 -2.76 -9.35 -10.48
CA VAL A 131 -2.69 -8.22 -11.42
C VAL A 131 -1.67 -7.21 -10.93
N VAL A 132 -0.76 -6.78 -11.80
CA VAL A 132 0.23 -5.75 -11.44
C VAL A 132 -0.27 -4.38 -11.85
N VAL A 133 -0.29 -3.43 -10.91
CA VAL A 133 -0.50 -2.01 -11.23
C VAL A 133 0.81 -1.27 -11.00
N ASN A 134 1.39 -0.76 -12.07
CA ASN A 134 2.69 -0.13 -12.06
C ASN A 134 2.56 1.40 -12.08
N TYR A 135 3.55 2.10 -11.47
CA TYR A 135 3.58 3.56 -11.48
C TYR A 135 3.77 4.10 -12.91
N PRO A 136 3.01 5.14 -13.33
CA PRO A 136 3.00 5.62 -14.73
C PRO A 136 4.31 6.26 -15.18
N ASP A 137 5.19 6.63 -14.28
CA ASP A 137 6.47 7.30 -14.55
C ASP A 137 7.64 6.56 -13.89
N GLN A 138 7.70 5.25 -14.14
CA GLN A 138 8.82 4.45 -13.65
C GLN A 138 10.11 4.81 -14.38
N PRO A 139 11.26 4.83 -13.68
CA PRO A 139 12.57 4.87 -14.34
C PRO A 139 12.73 3.70 -15.31
N ALA A 140 13.37 3.95 -16.45
CA ALA A 140 13.55 2.93 -17.49
C ALA A 140 14.29 1.68 -16.95
N GLU A 141 15.27 1.89 -16.08
CA GLU A 141 16.06 0.83 -15.44
C GLU A 141 15.21 -0.07 -14.54
N ALA A 142 14.16 0.47 -13.94
CA ALA A 142 13.26 -0.29 -13.06
C ALA A 142 12.25 -1.16 -13.83
N MET A 143 11.98 -0.83 -15.09
CA MET A 143 10.96 -1.54 -15.89
C MET A 143 11.36 -2.97 -16.22
N GLY A 144 12.64 -3.23 -16.52
CA GLY A 144 13.12 -4.57 -16.89
C GLY A 144 12.77 -5.64 -15.85
N PRO A 145 13.18 -5.48 -14.58
CA PRO A 145 12.86 -6.43 -13.52
C PRO A 145 11.36 -6.61 -13.27
N ILE A 146 10.56 -5.53 -13.35
CA ILE A 146 9.10 -5.60 -13.17
C ILE A 146 8.46 -6.43 -14.29
N LEU A 147 8.85 -6.18 -15.55
CA LEU A 147 8.37 -6.93 -16.71
C LEU A 147 8.77 -8.41 -16.64
N THR A 148 10.00 -8.69 -16.21
CA THR A 148 10.49 -10.07 -16.02
C THR A 148 9.67 -10.80 -14.98
N ALA A 149 9.47 -10.21 -13.80
CA ALA A 149 8.69 -10.83 -12.72
C ALA A 149 7.23 -11.07 -13.14
N ALA A 150 6.61 -10.14 -13.88
CA ALA A 150 5.26 -10.31 -14.38
C ALA A 150 5.19 -11.43 -15.44
N ALA A 151 6.16 -11.53 -16.33
CA ALA A 151 6.23 -12.60 -17.34
C ALA A 151 6.40 -13.98 -16.69
N GLU A 152 7.28 -14.09 -15.67
CA GLU A 152 7.49 -15.33 -14.90
C GLU A 152 6.22 -15.73 -14.14
N ALA A 153 5.47 -14.77 -13.63
CA ALA A 153 4.20 -14.98 -12.93
C ALA A 153 3.00 -15.14 -13.88
N HIS A 154 3.21 -15.09 -15.21
CA HIS A 154 2.17 -15.16 -16.24
C HIS A 154 1.03 -14.17 -16.02
N THR A 155 1.36 -12.94 -15.59
CA THR A 155 0.38 -11.91 -15.26
C THR A 155 0.51 -10.66 -16.13
N SER A 156 -0.60 -9.90 -16.21
CA SER A 156 -0.65 -8.63 -16.91
C SER A 156 -0.15 -7.48 -16.03
N ILE A 157 0.39 -6.45 -16.70
CA ILE A 157 0.75 -5.19 -16.07
C ILE A 157 -0.18 -4.10 -16.59
N ILE A 158 -0.81 -3.39 -15.68
CA ILE A 158 -1.57 -2.17 -15.93
C ILE A 158 -0.68 -1.00 -15.53
N THR A 159 -0.44 -0.09 -16.44
CA THR A 159 0.23 1.18 -16.16
C THR A 159 -0.73 2.30 -16.52
N PRO A 160 -1.10 3.18 -15.58
CA PRO A 160 -1.99 4.31 -15.89
C PRO A 160 -1.45 5.14 -17.05
N ASP A 161 -2.30 5.48 -18.01
CA ASP A 161 -1.91 6.33 -19.12
C ASP A 161 -1.77 7.78 -18.66
N LYS A 162 -0.61 8.37 -18.90
CA LYS A 162 -0.34 9.75 -18.55
C LYS A 162 -1.12 10.75 -19.39
N ASP A 163 -1.45 10.39 -20.63
CA ASP A 163 -2.18 11.26 -21.55
C ASP A 163 -3.64 11.38 -21.10
N ASP A 164 -4.16 10.39 -20.38
CA ASP A 164 -5.48 10.40 -19.76
C ASP A 164 -5.50 11.10 -18.38
N LEU A 165 -4.34 11.50 -17.85
CA LEU A 165 -4.22 12.11 -16.54
C LEU A 165 -4.02 13.63 -16.63
N THR A 166 -5.01 14.38 -16.22
CA THR A 166 -4.94 15.83 -16.10
C THR A 166 -4.97 16.28 -14.65
N LEU A 167 -3.95 17.01 -14.22
CA LEU A 167 -3.95 17.68 -12.93
C LEU A 167 -4.66 19.02 -13.04
N LEU A 168 -5.84 19.12 -12.45
CA LEU A 168 -6.63 20.34 -12.38
C LEU A 168 -6.23 21.12 -11.12
N ARG A 169 -5.72 22.35 -11.28
CA ARG A 169 -5.34 23.18 -10.14
C ARG A 169 -6.56 23.64 -9.38
N GLY A 170 -6.68 23.21 -8.13
CA GLY A 170 -7.65 23.73 -7.16
C GLY A 170 -7.17 25.03 -6.49
N LYS A 171 -7.96 25.53 -5.55
CA LYS A 171 -7.56 26.64 -4.69
C LYS A 171 -6.59 26.14 -3.64
N ARG A 172 -5.39 26.77 -3.52
CA ARG A 172 -4.38 26.54 -2.45
C ARG A 172 -4.36 25.12 -1.86
N LEU A 173 -3.37 24.31 -2.21
CA LEU A 173 -3.15 22.95 -1.69
C LEU A 173 -4.28 21.93 -1.99
N GLU A 174 -5.29 22.31 -2.74
CA GLU A 174 -6.32 21.40 -3.24
C GLU A 174 -5.88 20.90 -4.62
N ASN A 175 -5.64 19.61 -4.74
CA ASN A 175 -5.43 18.96 -6.01
C ASN A 175 -6.74 18.36 -6.49
N ARG A 176 -7.00 18.48 -7.77
CA ARG A 176 -8.08 17.78 -8.46
C ARG A 176 -7.49 17.10 -9.68
N ILE A 177 -7.97 15.91 -9.98
CA ILE A 177 -7.57 15.18 -11.18
C ILE A 177 -8.78 14.94 -12.08
N ASP A 178 -8.50 14.75 -13.36
CA ASP A 178 -9.34 14.04 -14.30
C ASP A 178 -8.47 12.89 -14.85
N TYR A 179 -8.86 11.66 -14.59
CA TYR A 179 -8.19 10.47 -15.08
C TYR A 179 -9.22 9.54 -15.72
N GLY A 180 -9.16 9.40 -17.05
CA GLY A 180 -10.10 8.56 -17.79
C GLY A 180 -11.58 8.88 -17.52
N GLY A 181 -11.90 10.15 -17.20
CA GLY A 181 -13.26 10.61 -16.82
C GLY A 181 -13.54 10.59 -15.31
N TYR A 182 -12.67 10.01 -14.48
CA TYR A 182 -12.77 10.09 -13.02
C TYR A 182 -12.29 11.46 -12.54
N ARG A 183 -13.25 12.36 -12.26
CA ARG A 183 -12.99 13.73 -11.79
C ARG A 183 -13.07 13.81 -10.28
N ALA A 184 -11.94 13.74 -9.61
CA ALA A 184 -11.85 13.71 -8.16
C ALA A 184 -11.12 14.92 -7.57
N ALA A 185 -11.58 15.38 -6.40
CA ALA A 185 -10.73 16.11 -5.48
C ALA A 185 -9.85 15.11 -4.75
N LEU A 186 -8.55 15.41 -4.57
CA LEU A 186 -7.65 14.54 -3.81
C LEU A 186 -7.57 15.00 -2.36
N GLY A 187 -7.75 14.07 -1.46
CA GLY A 187 -7.58 14.30 -0.02
C GLY A 187 -6.13 14.53 0.38
N LEU A 188 -5.19 14.09 -0.45
CA LEU A 188 -3.75 14.24 -0.24
C LEU A 188 -3.19 15.39 -1.09
N PRO A 189 -2.50 16.38 -0.50
CA PRO A 189 -1.87 17.46 -1.23
C PRO A 189 -0.55 16.98 -1.90
N GLY A 190 -0.11 17.73 -2.93
CA GLY A 190 1.11 17.45 -3.69
C GLY A 190 0.81 16.90 -5.10
N THR A 191 1.51 17.44 -6.12
CA THR A 191 1.26 17.08 -7.53
C THR A 191 1.55 15.62 -7.85
N HIS A 192 2.50 15.01 -7.14
CA HIS A 192 2.84 13.59 -7.27
C HIS A 192 1.68 12.66 -6.87
N GLN A 193 0.73 13.13 -6.06
CA GLN A 193 -0.44 12.35 -5.68
C GLN A 193 -1.39 12.09 -6.86
N ALA A 194 -1.30 12.84 -7.95
CA ALA A 194 -2.08 12.56 -9.15
C ALA A 194 -1.76 11.17 -9.73
N ASN A 195 -0.47 10.81 -9.81
CA ASN A 195 -0.06 9.49 -10.29
C ASN A 195 -0.50 8.37 -9.34
N HIS A 196 -0.41 8.59 -8.03
CA HIS A 196 -0.90 7.61 -7.05
C HIS A 196 -2.41 7.44 -7.11
N ALA A 197 -3.15 8.53 -7.35
CA ALA A 197 -4.59 8.48 -7.53
C ALA A 197 -4.99 7.71 -8.81
N ALA A 198 -4.28 7.92 -9.92
CA ALA A 198 -4.49 7.14 -11.14
C ALA A 198 -4.23 5.63 -10.89
N MET A 199 -3.16 5.29 -10.16
CA MET A 199 -2.92 3.90 -9.74
C MET A 199 -4.07 3.36 -8.88
N ALA A 200 -4.59 4.14 -7.93
CA ALA A 200 -5.69 3.71 -7.08
C ALA A 200 -6.99 3.45 -7.88
N VAL A 201 -7.25 4.27 -8.91
CA VAL A 201 -8.35 4.01 -9.86
C VAL A 201 -8.13 2.69 -10.59
N GLU A 202 -6.94 2.46 -11.16
CA GLU A 202 -6.65 1.21 -11.87
C GLU A 202 -6.71 -0.02 -10.95
N ILE A 203 -6.29 0.08 -9.69
CA ILE A 203 -6.44 -0.99 -8.69
C ILE A 203 -7.92 -1.32 -8.47
N ALA A 204 -8.76 -0.31 -8.30
CA ALA A 204 -10.20 -0.50 -8.10
C ALA A 204 -10.85 -1.12 -9.34
N LEU A 205 -10.46 -0.67 -10.54
CA LEU A 205 -10.93 -1.22 -11.80
C LEU A 205 -10.45 -2.66 -12.02
N ALA A 206 -9.21 -2.99 -11.65
CA ALA A 206 -8.68 -4.35 -11.70
C ALA A 206 -9.45 -5.28 -10.76
N LEU A 207 -9.73 -4.84 -9.53
CA LEU A 207 -10.55 -5.60 -8.58
C LEU A 207 -11.96 -5.88 -9.14
N TRP A 208 -12.55 -4.92 -9.83
CA TRP A 208 -13.84 -5.10 -10.48
C TRP A 208 -13.77 -6.05 -11.68
N ARG A 209 -12.85 -5.80 -12.61
CA ARG A 209 -12.78 -6.51 -13.90
C ARG A 209 -12.33 -7.97 -13.75
N GLU A 210 -11.29 -8.19 -12.94
CA GLU A 210 -10.61 -9.49 -12.87
C GLU A 210 -11.14 -10.36 -11.70
N PHE A 211 -11.65 -9.73 -10.65
CA PHE A 211 -12.03 -10.44 -9.43
C PHE A 211 -13.51 -10.25 -9.03
N GLY A 212 -14.28 -9.46 -9.78
CA GLY A 212 -15.72 -9.31 -9.59
C GLY A 212 -16.14 -8.52 -8.36
N TYR A 213 -15.25 -7.71 -7.77
CA TYR A 213 -15.62 -6.83 -6.68
C TYR A 213 -16.49 -5.67 -7.19
N ASP A 214 -17.66 -5.48 -6.61
CA ASP A 214 -18.57 -4.38 -6.97
C ASP A 214 -18.10 -3.07 -6.32
N ILE A 215 -17.30 -2.31 -7.05
CA ILE A 215 -16.76 -1.00 -6.62
C ILE A 215 -17.33 0.07 -7.55
N SER A 216 -18.28 0.86 -7.05
CA SER A 216 -18.90 1.92 -7.83
C SER A 216 -17.94 3.09 -8.08
N ASP A 217 -18.17 3.84 -9.16
CA ASP A 217 -17.41 5.06 -9.46
C ASP A 217 -17.49 6.07 -8.31
N ASP A 218 -18.65 6.22 -7.68
CA ASP A 218 -18.82 7.08 -6.52
C ASP A 218 -17.93 6.65 -5.34
N ALA A 219 -17.77 5.34 -5.11
CA ALA A 219 -16.89 4.83 -4.07
C ALA A 219 -15.41 5.13 -4.38
N ILE A 220 -15.00 5.05 -5.64
CA ILE A 220 -13.65 5.43 -6.09
C ILE A 220 -13.42 6.93 -5.84
N LEU A 221 -14.33 7.77 -6.31
CA LEU A 221 -14.22 9.23 -6.17
C LEU A 221 -14.20 9.67 -4.70
N GLN A 222 -15.05 9.06 -3.88
CA GLN A 222 -15.11 9.34 -2.44
C GLN A 222 -13.82 8.87 -1.74
N GLY A 223 -13.31 7.69 -2.07
CA GLY A 223 -12.06 7.16 -1.52
C GLY A 223 -10.85 8.06 -1.81
N LEU A 224 -10.76 8.61 -3.03
CA LEU A 224 -9.72 9.57 -3.39
C LEU A 224 -9.85 10.89 -2.62
N ALA A 225 -11.06 11.36 -2.38
CA ALA A 225 -11.33 12.59 -1.65
C ALA A 225 -11.09 12.44 -0.13
N ASP A 226 -11.37 11.27 0.42
CA ASP A 226 -11.25 10.99 1.85
C ASP A 226 -9.86 10.49 2.25
N ALA A 227 -9.00 10.15 1.29
CA ALA A 227 -7.66 9.68 1.59
C ALA A 227 -6.90 10.67 2.47
N ARG A 228 -6.33 10.19 3.57
CA ARG A 228 -5.52 10.96 4.51
C ARG A 228 -4.27 10.18 4.86
N MET A 229 -3.17 10.90 5.00
CA MET A 229 -1.91 10.32 5.44
C MET A 229 -1.25 11.32 6.39
N PRO A 230 -1.16 11.02 7.67
CA PRO A 230 -0.51 11.89 8.65
C PRO A 230 0.93 12.21 8.23
N ALA A 231 1.38 13.43 8.55
CA ALA A 231 2.71 13.92 8.24
C ALA A 231 3.14 13.89 6.75
N ARG A 232 2.19 13.85 5.80
CA ARG A 232 2.45 14.00 4.36
C ARG A 232 1.82 15.28 3.83
N ILE A 233 2.55 16.39 3.93
CA ILE A 233 2.08 17.76 3.61
C ILE A 233 0.75 18.03 4.33
N GLU A 234 0.63 17.56 5.56
CA GLU A 234 -0.58 17.67 6.36
C GLU A 234 -0.83 19.13 6.76
N VAL A 235 -2.04 19.63 6.50
CA VAL A 235 -2.43 20.98 6.85
C VAL A 235 -2.95 21.01 8.29
N LEU A 236 -2.07 21.32 9.24
CA LEU A 236 -2.44 21.41 10.66
C LEU A 236 -3.25 22.68 10.97
N ARG A 237 -2.98 23.77 10.25
CA ARG A 237 -3.70 25.05 10.41
C ARG A 237 -3.69 25.85 9.12
N ARG A 238 -4.78 26.53 8.80
CA ARG A 238 -4.92 27.33 7.57
C ARG A 238 -4.54 28.81 7.74
N HIS A 239 -4.65 29.35 8.95
CA HIS A 239 -4.38 30.76 9.23
C HIS A 239 -3.64 30.97 10.57
N PRO A 240 -2.33 31.30 10.60
CA PRO A 240 -1.39 31.21 9.49
C PRO A 240 -1.25 29.74 9.00
N LEU A 241 -0.81 29.56 7.77
CA LEU A 241 -0.63 28.23 7.21
C LEU A 241 0.46 27.49 7.98
N LEU A 242 0.12 26.33 8.55
CA LEU A 242 1.04 25.41 9.19
C LEU A 242 0.92 24.04 8.52
N LEU A 243 2.01 23.58 7.96
CA LEU A 243 2.14 22.28 7.31
C LEU A 243 3.08 21.38 8.10
N LEU A 244 2.72 20.11 8.18
CA LEU A 244 3.58 19.04 8.67
C LEU A 244 3.95 18.12 7.50
N ASP A 245 5.24 17.91 7.29
CA ASP A 245 5.74 16.94 6.32
C ASP A 245 6.91 16.16 6.93
N GLY A 246 6.73 14.86 7.06
CA GLY A 246 7.72 13.92 7.63
C GLY A 246 8.63 13.30 6.56
N ARG A 247 8.82 13.95 5.41
CA ARG A 247 9.69 13.45 4.35
C ARG A 247 11.16 13.49 4.79
N HIS A 248 11.86 12.39 4.56
CA HIS A 248 13.32 12.28 4.70
C HIS A 248 14.03 12.94 3.54
#